data_3c9abfe8ea5c8aa28c4572187f661fb9
#
_entry.id   3c9abfe8ea5c8aa28c4572187f661fb9
#
_cell.length_a   1.000
_cell.length_b   1.000
_cell.length_c   1.000
_cell.angle_alpha   90.00
_cell.angle_beta   90.00
_cell.angle_gamma   90.00
#
_symmetry.space_group_name_H-M   'P 1'
#
loop_
_entity.id
_entity.type
_entity.pdbx_description
1 polymer ?
#
loop_
_entity_poly.entity_id
_entity_poly.type
_entity_poly.pdbx_seq_one_letter_code
_entity_poly.pdbx_strand_id
1 'polypeptide(L)'
;QMCIRDRLGLARRIGSLIPGGYVADMEGTPIMDEGPLPDQYRVLPVGSTREQGSHKGYGLACVVEILCGILSGGGYAFMPERLANTYGHYHHMVAAYSIDAFTDVDDFKSLMDDWMQGLRDTPTAVGHEKVIVPGDPEEEEYQHRLEVGIPLHPEVIDWFKDITKELEVPYLLSLDGA
;
A
#
# COMPACT_ATOMS: atom_id res chain seq x y z
N GLN A 1 -2.12 -0.60 5.23
CA GLN A 1 -3.01 -1.20 4.20
C GLN A 1 -3.11 -0.37 2.91
N MET A 2 -2.21 0.58 2.72
CA MET A 2 -2.28 1.46 1.53
C MET A 2 -2.28 0.66 0.22
N CYS A 3 -1.84 -0.60 0.22
CA CYS A 3 -1.83 -1.48 -0.94
C CYS A 3 -2.30 -2.89 -0.60
N ILE A 4 -3.54 -3.04 -0.08
CA ILE A 4 -4.12 -4.38 0.09
C ILE A 4 -4.11 -5.13 -1.25
N ARG A 5 -4.37 -4.44 -2.35
CA ARG A 5 -4.35 -5.01 -3.70
C ARG A 5 -2.98 -5.56 -4.08
N ASP A 6 -1.91 -4.83 -3.74
CA ASP A 6 -0.54 -5.27 -4.00
C ASP A 6 -0.16 -6.47 -3.13
N ARG A 7 -0.59 -6.47 -1.86
CA ARG A 7 -0.43 -7.64 -0.98
C ARG A 7 -1.15 -8.88 -1.51
N LEU A 8 -2.37 -8.71 -2.02
CA LEU A 8 -3.12 -9.80 -2.64
C LEU A 8 -2.43 -10.29 -3.92
N GLY A 9 -1.92 -9.36 -4.74
CA GLY A 9 -1.14 -9.68 -5.93
C GLY A 9 0.15 -10.43 -5.59
N LEU A 10 0.87 -9.99 -4.57
CA LEU A 10 2.08 -10.65 -4.10
C LEU A 10 1.75 -12.05 -3.55
N ALA A 11 0.72 -12.18 -2.69
CA ALA A 11 0.29 -13.45 -2.13
C ALA A 11 -0.03 -14.47 -3.23
N ARG A 12 -0.71 -14.04 -4.30
CA ARG A 12 -0.98 -14.89 -5.47
C ARG A 12 0.31 -15.31 -6.18
N ARG A 13 1.24 -14.39 -6.38
CA ARG A 13 2.51 -14.65 -7.09
C ARG A 13 3.39 -15.65 -6.36
N ILE A 14 3.51 -15.52 -5.04
CA ILE A 14 4.39 -16.38 -4.23
C ILE A 14 3.67 -17.56 -3.55
N GLY A 15 2.34 -17.70 -3.77
CA GLY A 15 1.53 -18.78 -3.19
C GLY A 15 1.36 -18.69 -1.68
N SER A 16 1.46 -17.49 -1.09
CA SER A 16 1.27 -17.32 0.36
C SER A 16 -0.21 -17.23 0.73
N LEU A 17 -0.51 -17.58 1.97
CA LEU A 17 -1.85 -17.41 2.54
C LEU A 17 -2.11 -15.92 2.81
N ILE A 18 -3.39 -15.54 2.78
CA ILE A 18 -3.86 -14.22 3.17
C ILE A 18 -4.58 -14.30 4.52
N PRO A 19 -4.43 -13.30 5.39
CA PRO A 19 -5.18 -13.24 6.63
C PRO A 19 -6.69 -13.11 6.37
N GLY A 20 -7.50 -13.62 7.30
CA GLY A 20 -8.93 -13.43 7.28
C GLY A 20 -9.34 -11.95 7.31
N GLY A 21 -10.48 -11.63 6.72
CA GLY A 21 -11.03 -10.27 6.68
C GLY A 21 -10.42 -9.35 5.61
N TYR A 22 -9.60 -9.86 4.70
CA TYR A 22 -9.06 -9.09 3.57
C TYR A 22 -10.01 -9.06 2.38
N VAL A 23 -10.72 -10.16 2.17
CA VAL A 23 -11.59 -10.35 1.01
C VAL A 23 -12.94 -10.95 1.42
N ALA A 24 -13.91 -10.77 0.56
CA ALA A 24 -15.19 -11.45 0.57
C ALA A 24 -15.35 -12.30 -0.69
N ASP A 25 -16.27 -13.25 -0.66
CA ASP A 25 -16.71 -13.98 -1.84
C ASP A 25 -17.48 -13.06 -2.82
N MET A 26 -17.97 -13.61 -3.91
CA MET A 26 -18.69 -12.83 -4.94
C MET A 26 -20.09 -12.40 -4.48
N GLU A 27 -20.65 -13.06 -3.50
CA GLU A 27 -21.91 -12.75 -2.83
C GLU A 27 -21.76 -11.65 -1.77
N GLY A 28 -20.50 -11.33 -1.39
CA GLY A 28 -20.17 -10.31 -0.41
C GLY A 28 -20.01 -10.85 1.02
N THR A 29 -19.93 -12.17 1.20
CA THR A 29 -19.68 -12.78 2.50
C THR A 29 -18.19 -12.67 2.85
N PRO A 30 -17.83 -12.03 3.97
CA PRO A 30 -16.43 -11.93 4.37
C PRO A 30 -15.76 -13.29 4.61
N ILE A 31 -14.57 -13.50 4.06
CA ILE A 31 -13.74 -14.66 4.35
C ILE A 31 -12.89 -14.32 5.56
N MET A 32 -13.23 -14.92 6.71
CA MET A 32 -12.61 -14.57 8.00
C MET A 32 -11.49 -15.51 8.42
N ASP A 33 -11.35 -16.66 7.78
CA ASP A 33 -10.25 -17.59 8.04
C ASP A 33 -9.05 -17.26 7.16
N GLU A 34 -7.85 -17.55 7.68
CA GLU A 34 -6.62 -17.50 6.90
C GLU A 34 -6.64 -18.60 5.83
N GLY A 35 -6.28 -18.23 4.61
CA GLY A 35 -6.31 -19.18 3.50
C GLY A 35 -5.69 -18.64 2.21
N PRO A 36 -5.69 -19.47 1.15
CA PRO A 36 -5.23 -19.03 -0.16
C PRO A 36 -6.16 -17.97 -0.73
N LEU A 37 -5.60 -17.06 -1.54
CA LEU A 37 -6.41 -16.05 -2.22
C LEU A 37 -7.32 -16.72 -3.26
N PRO A 38 -8.67 -16.55 -3.18
CA PRO A 38 -9.58 -17.07 -4.19
C PRO A 38 -9.33 -16.48 -5.58
N ASP A 39 -9.74 -17.19 -6.63
CA ASP A 39 -9.64 -16.67 -8.00
C ASP A 39 -10.54 -15.46 -8.23
N GLN A 40 -11.73 -15.48 -7.65
CA GLN A 40 -12.67 -14.36 -7.68
C GLN A 40 -12.98 -13.93 -6.25
N TYR A 41 -12.89 -12.63 -6.01
CA TYR A 41 -13.10 -12.05 -4.69
C TYR A 41 -13.46 -10.56 -4.79
N ARG A 42 -13.99 -10.04 -3.71
CA ARG A 42 -14.18 -8.60 -3.47
C ARG A 42 -13.24 -8.17 -2.34
N VAL A 43 -12.55 -7.05 -2.53
CA VAL A 43 -11.68 -6.50 -1.47
C VAL A 43 -12.54 -5.83 -0.41
N LEU A 44 -12.29 -6.16 0.85
CA LEU A 44 -12.95 -5.53 1.98
C LEU A 44 -12.24 -4.24 2.39
N PRO A 45 -12.99 -3.23 2.87
CA PRO A 45 -12.39 -2.02 3.42
C PRO A 45 -11.66 -2.29 4.75
N VAL A 46 -10.88 -1.32 5.21
CA VAL A 46 -10.31 -1.36 6.57
C VAL A 46 -11.41 -1.55 7.60
N GLY A 47 -11.22 -2.51 8.51
CA GLY A 47 -12.25 -2.93 9.48
C GLY A 47 -13.16 -4.04 8.96
N SER A 48 -12.88 -4.61 7.78
CA SER A 48 -13.49 -5.84 7.22
C SER A 48 -15.02 -5.90 7.29
N THR A 49 -15.60 -6.08 8.48
CA THR A 49 -17.05 -6.15 8.72
C THR A 49 -17.57 -4.88 9.40
N ARG A 50 -18.89 -4.74 9.43
CA ARG A 50 -19.53 -3.60 10.07
C ARG A 50 -19.23 -3.54 11.57
N GLU A 51 -19.20 -4.69 12.22
CA GLU A 51 -18.90 -4.84 13.65
C GLU A 51 -17.46 -4.43 13.95
N GLN A 52 -16.54 -4.66 13.01
CA GLN A 52 -15.11 -4.27 13.08
C GLN A 52 -14.86 -2.85 12.57
N GLY A 53 -15.89 -2.11 12.20
CA GLY A 53 -15.76 -0.71 11.80
C GLY A 53 -15.53 -0.46 10.32
N SER A 54 -15.90 -1.38 9.43
CA SER A 54 -15.73 -1.27 7.97
C SER A 54 -16.31 0.02 7.37
N HIS A 55 -17.38 0.58 7.98
CA HIS A 55 -17.94 1.86 7.54
C HIS A 55 -16.92 3.02 7.62
N LYS A 56 -15.98 2.99 8.58
CA LYS A 56 -14.92 3.99 8.68
C LYS A 56 -13.89 3.80 7.55
N GLY A 57 -13.47 2.54 7.31
CA GLY A 57 -12.58 2.22 6.19
C GLY A 57 -13.20 2.52 4.84
N TYR A 58 -14.51 2.28 4.68
CA TYR A 58 -15.25 2.66 3.49
C TYR A 58 -15.27 4.19 3.30
N GLY A 59 -15.49 4.96 4.37
CA GLY A 59 -15.42 6.42 4.33
C GLY A 59 -14.04 6.92 3.88
N LEU A 60 -12.94 6.33 4.38
CA LEU A 60 -11.60 6.65 3.91
C LEU A 60 -11.40 6.32 2.42
N ALA A 61 -11.93 5.19 1.95
CA ALA A 61 -11.91 4.86 0.53
C ALA A 61 -12.68 5.88 -0.32
N CYS A 62 -13.84 6.36 0.16
CA CYS A 62 -14.57 7.44 -0.52
C CYS A 62 -13.76 8.73 -0.59
N VAL A 63 -13.00 9.10 0.45
CA VAL A 63 -12.12 10.28 0.40
C VAL A 63 -11.06 10.11 -0.69
N VAL A 64 -10.44 8.94 -0.79
CA VAL A 64 -9.46 8.65 -1.85
C VAL A 64 -10.11 8.74 -3.23
N GLU A 65 -11.30 8.16 -3.41
CA GLU A 65 -12.05 8.23 -4.69
C GLU A 65 -12.37 9.66 -5.09
N ILE A 66 -12.82 10.49 -4.13
CA ILE A 66 -13.13 11.91 -4.39
C ILE A 66 -11.87 12.68 -4.78
N LEU A 67 -10.79 12.55 -4.01
CA LEU A 67 -9.58 13.33 -4.21
C LEU A 67 -8.79 12.87 -5.45
N CYS A 68 -8.63 11.57 -5.64
CA CYS A 68 -7.83 11.04 -6.74
C CYS A 68 -8.64 10.90 -8.04
N GLY A 69 -9.87 10.42 -7.98
CA GLY A 69 -10.69 10.15 -9.14
C GLY A 69 -11.54 11.35 -9.57
N ILE A 70 -12.48 11.75 -8.72
CA ILE A 70 -13.49 12.75 -9.09
C ILE A 70 -12.87 14.15 -9.24
N LEU A 71 -12.08 14.58 -8.27
CA LEU A 71 -11.45 15.91 -8.27
C LEU A 71 -10.47 16.10 -9.42
N SER A 72 -9.78 15.04 -9.84
CA SER A 72 -8.85 15.06 -10.99
C SER A 72 -9.55 15.00 -12.35
N GLY A 73 -10.88 14.82 -12.39
CA GLY A 73 -11.63 14.59 -13.62
C GLY A 73 -11.51 13.17 -14.18
N GLY A 74 -10.91 12.24 -13.44
CA GLY A 74 -10.70 10.85 -13.83
C GLY A 74 -11.92 9.95 -13.70
N GLY A 75 -12.98 10.43 -13.02
CA GLY A 75 -14.19 9.66 -12.80
C GLY A 75 -14.20 8.89 -11.49
N TYR A 76 -14.96 7.80 -11.43
CA TYR A 76 -15.13 6.96 -10.23
C TYR A 76 -15.27 5.48 -10.61
N ALA A 77 -14.98 4.59 -9.68
CA ALA A 77 -14.78 3.16 -9.90
C ALA A 77 -15.97 2.42 -10.60
N PHE A 78 -17.20 2.87 -10.39
CA PHE A 78 -18.40 2.30 -11.01
C PHE A 78 -19.05 3.22 -12.07
N MET A 79 -18.27 4.15 -12.64
CA MET A 79 -18.73 5.00 -13.74
C MET A 79 -19.16 4.15 -14.93
N PRO A 80 -20.30 4.47 -15.55
CA PRO A 80 -20.71 3.78 -16.78
C PRO A 80 -19.64 3.85 -17.84
N GLU A 81 -19.35 2.73 -18.49
CA GLU A 81 -18.27 2.57 -19.48
C GLU A 81 -18.29 3.64 -20.58
N ARG A 82 -19.48 4.07 -21.00
CA ARG A 82 -19.69 5.15 -21.99
C ARG A 82 -19.17 6.54 -21.55
N LEU A 83 -18.95 6.73 -20.24
CA LEU A 83 -18.43 7.96 -19.63
C LEU A 83 -16.96 7.82 -19.20
N ALA A 84 -16.45 6.60 -19.18
CA ALA A 84 -15.12 6.27 -18.71
C ALA A 84 -14.08 6.44 -19.84
N ASN A 85 -13.80 7.67 -20.26
CA ASN A 85 -12.68 7.97 -21.18
C ASN A 85 -11.31 7.60 -20.60
N THR A 86 -11.26 7.22 -19.33
CA THR A 86 -10.04 7.04 -18.53
C THR A 86 -9.94 5.64 -17.93
N TYR A 87 -10.67 4.68 -18.45
CA TYR A 87 -10.61 3.30 -17.98
C TYR A 87 -9.18 2.74 -18.11
N GLY A 88 -8.62 2.31 -16.98
CA GLY A 88 -7.24 1.82 -16.92
C GLY A 88 -6.19 2.84 -16.52
N HIS A 89 -6.55 4.11 -16.32
CA HIS A 89 -5.64 5.13 -15.81
C HIS A 89 -5.64 5.15 -14.27
N TYR A 90 -4.47 5.42 -13.71
CA TYR A 90 -4.30 5.67 -12.28
C TYR A 90 -4.28 7.18 -12.04
N HIS A 91 -5.06 7.63 -11.08
CA HIS A 91 -5.13 9.03 -10.69
C HIS A 91 -4.56 9.20 -9.29
N HIS A 92 -3.81 10.28 -9.12
CA HIS A 92 -3.13 10.59 -7.86
C HIS A 92 -3.49 12.02 -7.42
N MET A 93 -3.52 12.19 -6.10
CA MET A 93 -3.59 13.49 -5.47
C MET A 93 -2.37 13.67 -4.59
N VAL A 94 -1.69 14.81 -4.71
CA VAL A 94 -0.56 15.19 -3.86
C VAL A 94 -0.92 16.52 -3.19
N ALA A 95 -0.71 16.61 -1.88
CA ALA A 95 -0.94 17.81 -1.11
C ALA A 95 0.29 18.12 -0.24
N ALA A 96 0.59 19.40 -0.11
CA ALA A 96 1.60 19.91 0.81
C ALA A 96 1.00 21.05 1.64
N TYR A 97 1.32 21.07 2.92
CA TYR A 97 0.88 22.11 3.84
C TYR A 97 2.10 22.86 4.35
N SER A 98 2.06 24.20 4.24
CA SER A 98 3.11 25.04 4.84
C SER A 98 2.91 25.06 6.35
N ILE A 99 3.89 24.59 7.08
CA ILE A 99 3.81 24.46 8.55
C ILE A 99 3.75 25.84 9.20
N ASP A 100 4.50 26.80 8.67
CA ASP A 100 4.57 28.17 9.16
C ASP A 100 3.23 28.94 9.06
N ALA A 101 2.29 28.45 8.25
CA ALA A 101 0.92 28.97 8.23
C ALA A 101 0.09 28.60 9.47
N PHE A 102 0.55 27.63 10.28
CA PHE A 102 -0.18 27.11 11.44
C PHE A 102 0.55 27.31 12.76
N THR A 103 1.87 27.10 12.78
CA THR A 103 2.70 27.18 13.98
C THR A 103 4.16 27.45 13.60
N ASP A 104 5.00 27.74 14.59
CA ASP A 104 6.44 27.84 14.38
C ASP A 104 7.02 26.49 13.91
N VAL A 105 7.93 26.54 12.95
CA VAL A 105 8.48 25.33 12.31
C VAL A 105 9.35 24.52 13.25
N ASP A 106 10.15 25.17 14.09
CA ASP A 106 11.05 24.50 15.01
C ASP A 106 10.29 23.89 16.20
N ASP A 107 9.26 24.59 16.69
CA ASP A 107 8.33 24.04 17.67
C ASP A 107 7.61 22.81 17.14
N PHE A 108 7.14 22.87 15.89
CA PHE A 108 6.49 21.72 15.25
C PHE A 108 7.43 20.51 15.15
N LYS A 109 8.67 20.71 14.72
CA LYS A 109 9.66 19.61 14.61
C LYS A 109 9.95 18.99 15.96
N SER A 110 10.17 19.83 16.99
CA SER A 110 10.41 19.36 18.35
C SER A 110 9.26 18.52 18.88
N LEU A 111 8.02 19.00 18.73
CA LEU A 111 6.82 18.26 19.14
C LEU A 111 6.65 16.94 18.36
N MET A 112 7.00 16.92 17.07
CA MET A 112 6.95 15.70 16.27
C MET A 112 7.98 14.66 16.72
N ASP A 113 9.21 15.11 17.04
CA ASP A 113 10.26 14.22 17.55
C ASP A 113 9.87 13.63 18.91
N ASP A 114 9.39 14.46 19.84
CA ASP A 114 8.90 14.03 21.14
C ASP A 114 7.73 13.04 21.01
N TRP A 115 6.79 13.32 20.11
CA TRP A 115 5.64 12.45 19.87
C TRP A 115 6.05 11.09 19.28
N MET A 116 6.92 11.07 18.27
CA MET A 116 7.40 9.83 17.66
C MET A 116 8.20 9.00 18.67
N GLN A 117 9.05 9.65 19.48
CA GLN A 117 9.78 8.95 20.54
C GLN A 117 8.83 8.39 21.60
N GLY A 118 7.84 9.17 22.03
CA GLY A 118 6.81 8.71 22.96
C GLY A 118 6.02 7.50 22.45
N LEU A 119 5.74 7.41 21.15
CA LEU A 119 5.13 6.23 20.54
C LEU A 119 6.04 5.00 20.64
N ARG A 120 7.34 5.14 20.34
CA ARG A 120 8.32 4.04 20.42
C ARG A 120 8.51 3.54 21.86
N ASP A 121 8.39 4.43 22.83
CA ASP A 121 8.54 4.13 24.25
C ASP A 121 7.27 3.52 24.88
N THR A 122 6.16 3.42 24.14
CA THR A 122 4.94 2.80 24.67
C THR A 122 5.13 1.29 24.87
N PRO A 123 4.48 0.70 25.90
CA PRO A 123 4.55 -0.74 26.12
C PRO A 123 4.06 -1.54 24.91
N THR A 124 4.81 -2.57 24.54
CA THR A 124 4.47 -3.43 23.41
C THR A 124 3.31 -4.34 23.73
N ALA A 125 2.53 -4.73 22.70
CA ALA A 125 1.55 -5.79 22.83
C ALA A 125 2.25 -7.15 23.06
N VAL A 126 1.53 -8.09 23.67
CA VAL A 126 2.03 -9.45 23.91
C VAL A 126 2.48 -10.10 22.59
N GLY A 127 3.70 -10.63 22.57
CA GLY A 127 4.28 -11.27 21.39
C GLY A 127 4.97 -10.31 20.40
N HIS A 128 5.11 -9.03 20.76
CA HIS A 128 5.82 -8.03 19.95
C HIS A 128 7.03 -7.46 20.69
N GLU A 129 8.12 -7.25 19.99
CA GLU A 129 9.39 -6.78 20.57
C GLU A 129 9.46 -5.26 20.66
N LYS A 130 8.81 -4.55 19.71
CA LYS A 130 8.83 -3.08 19.64
C LYS A 130 7.51 -2.53 19.11
N VAL A 131 7.23 -1.27 19.44
CA VAL A 131 6.19 -0.48 18.77
C VAL A 131 6.79 0.06 17.47
N ILE A 132 6.05 -0.05 16.39
CA ILE A 132 6.46 0.38 15.05
C ILE A 132 5.74 1.67 14.70
N VAL A 133 6.49 2.72 14.47
CA VAL A 133 5.97 3.97 13.90
C VAL A 133 6.00 3.87 12.36
N PRO A 134 4.99 4.40 11.66
CA PRO A 134 5.02 4.43 10.20
C PRO A 134 6.30 5.08 9.67
N GLY A 135 7.02 4.38 8.80
CA GLY A 135 8.34 4.75 8.28
C GLY A 135 9.51 3.95 8.89
N ASP A 136 9.38 3.44 10.11
CA ASP A 136 10.45 2.64 10.74
C ASP A 136 10.82 1.38 9.92
N PRO A 137 9.86 0.56 9.45
CA PRO A 137 10.19 -0.61 8.64
C PRO A 137 10.84 -0.25 7.31
N GLU A 138 10.40 0.83 6.70
CA GLU A 138 10.94 1.33 5.44
C GLU A 138 12.39 1.80 5.61
N GLU A 139 12.69 2.49 6.70
CA GLU A 139 14.06 2.95 7.00
C GLU A 139 14.99 1.77 7.32
N GLU A 140 14.53 0.81 8.14
CA GLU A 140 15.30 -0.41 8.45
C GLU A 140 15.61 -1.20 7.17
N GLU A 141 14.62 -1.38 6.30
CA GLU A 141 14.79 -2.07 5.03
C GLU A 141 15.69 -1.29 4.07
N TYR A 142 15.59 0.04 4.06
CA TYR A 142 16.48 0.89 3.25
C TYR A 142 17.95 0.70 3.66
N GLN A 143 18.25 0.79 4.95
CA GLN A 143 19.60 0.60 5.45
C GLN A 143 20.14 -0.81 5.14
N HIS A 144 19.32 -1.84 5.36
CA HIS A 144 19.65 -3.23 5.02
C HIS A 144 19.97 -3.39 3.52
N ARG A 145 19.16 -2.81 2.65
CA ARG A 145 19.36 -2.92 1.19
C ARG A 145 20.53 -2.12 0.66
N LEU A 146 20.98 -1.09 1.36
CA LEU A 146 22.24 -0.42 1.02
C LEU A 146 23.45 -1.35 1.19
N GLU A 147 23.37 -2.31 2.11
CA GLU A 147 24.46 -3.27 2.38
C GLU A 147 24.38 -4.51 1.48
N VAL A 148 23.18 -5.07 1.31
CA VAL A 148 22.98 -6.38 0.64
C VAL A 148 22.43 -6.29 -0.77
N GLY A 149 22.01 -5.10 -1.22
CA GLY A 149 21.34 -4.90 -2.50
C GLY A 149 19.82 -5.12 -2.43
N ILE A 150 19.15 -4.91 -3.56
CA ILE A 150 17.70 -5.03 -3.69
C ILE A 150 17.35 -6.43 -4.20
N PRO A 151 16.67 -7.28 -3.41
CA PRO A 151 16.26 -8.60 -3.85
C PRO A 151 15.10 -8.49 -4.86
N LEU A 152 15.37 -8.77 -6.12
CA LEU A 152 14.34 -8.81 -7.15
C LEU A 152 13.84 -10.25 -7.38
N HIS A 153 12.53 -10.41 -7.51
CA HIS A 153 11.96 -11.70 -7.86
C HIS A 153 12.41 -12.13 -9.27
N PRO A 154 12.71 -13.41 -9.54
CA PRO A 154 13.16 -13.87 -10.85
C PRO A 154 12.27 -13.44 -12.02
N GLU A 155 10.94 -13.47 -11.86
CA GLU A 155 10.00 -13.00 -12.89
C GLU A 155 10.21 -11.51 -13.25
N VAL A 156 10.60 -10.67 -12.28
CA VAL A 156 10.88 -9.25 -12.52
C VAL A 156 12.16 -9.11 -13.34
N ILE A 157 13.17 -9.91 -13.02
CA ILE A 157 14.44 -9.95 -13.77
C ILE A 157 14.20 -10.39 -15.22
N ASP A 158 13.40 -11.43 -15.42
CA ASP A 158 13.07 -11.92 -16.75
C ASP A 158 12.23 -10.89 -17.53
N TRP A 159 11.27 -10.26 -16.89
CA TRP A 159 10.52 -9.17 -17.49
C TRP A 159 11.42 -8.00 -17.92
N PHE A 160 12.42 -7.63 -17.12
CA PHE A 160 13.39 -6.59 -17.51
C PHE A 160 14.22 -7.00 -18.74
N LYS A 161 14.63 -8.27 -18.85
CA LYS A 161 15.32 -8.77 -20.05
C LYS A 161 14.45 -8.66 -21.29
N ASP A 162 13.16 -9.01 -21.17
CA ASP A 162 12.23 -9.00 -22.30
C ASP A 162 11.90 -7.56 -22.73
N ILE A 163 11.56 -6.68 -21.79
CA ILE A 163 11.20 -5.29 -22.10
C ILE A 163 12.37 -4.49 -22.64
N THR A 164 13.59 -4.70 -22.14
CA THR A 164 14.78 -4.02 -22.67
C THR A 164 15.07 -4.47 -24.11
N LYS A 165 14.83 -5.73 -24.43
CA LYS A 165 14.96 -6.25 -25.79
C LYS A 165 13.87 -5.67 -26.72
N GLU A 166 12.62 -5.61 -26.26
CA GLU A 166 11.50 -5.02 -27.01
C GLU A 166 11.72 -3.54 -27.32
N LEU A 167 12.22 -2.79 -26.35
CA LEU A 167 12.48 -1.35 -26.48
C LEU A 167 13.85 -1.01 -27.11
N GLU A 168 14.65 -2.01 -27.46
CA GLU A 168 15.99 -1.84 -27.99
C GLU A 168 16.92 -0.98 -27.10
N VAL A 169 16.78 -1.11 -25.77
CA VAL A 169 17.62 -0.42 -24.80
C VAL A 169 18.59 -1.39 -24.12
N PRO A 170 19.75 -0.92 -23.62
CA PRO A 170 20.70 -1.80 -22.92
C PRO A 170 20.10 -2.41 -21.65
N TYR A 171 20.33 -3.70 -21.42
CA TYR A 171 20.05 -4.36 -20.16
C TYR A 171 21.18 -4.03 -19.15
N LEU A 172 20.83 -3.27 -18.10
CA LEU A 172 21.83 -2.75 -17.14
C LEU A 172 21.78 -3.44 -15.76
N LEU A 173 20.85 -4.38 -15.54
CA LEU A 173 20.86 -5.13 -14.28
C LEU A 173 22.01 -6.14 -14.31
N SER A 174 23.07 -5.85 -13.55
CA SER A 174 24.11 -6.83 -13.28
C SER A 174 23.75 -7.62 -12.03
N LEU A 175 23.88 -8.94 -12.12
CA LEU A 175 23.77 -9.83 -10.97
C LEU A 175 25.15 -9.96 -10.26
N ASP A 176 26.17 -9.28 -10.76
CA ASP A 176 27.56 -9.35 -10.31
C ASP A 176 27.86 -8.20 -9.35
N GLY A 177 27.32 -8.23 -8.18
CA GLY A 177 27.52 -7.16 -7.20
C GLY A 177 27.21 -7.57 -5.77
N ALA A 178 27.27 -8.85 -5.49
CA ALA A 178 27.23 -9.38 -4.12
C ALA A 178 28.54 -10.02 -3.77
#